data_08aa40be8b8fb707fa4abb2a049a8570
#
_entry.id   08aa40be8b8fb707fa4abb2a049a8570
#
_cell.length_a   1.000
_cell.length_b   1.000
_cell.length_c   1.000
_cell.angle_alpha   90.00
_cell.angle_beta   90.00
_cell.angle_gamma   90.00
#
_symmetry.space_group_name_H-M   'P 1'
#
loop_
_entity.id
_entity.type
_entity.pdbx_description
1 polymer ?
#
loop_
_entity_poly.entity_id
_entity_poly.type
_entity_poly.pdbx_seq_one_letter_code
_entity_poly.pdbx_strand_id
1 'polypeptide(L)'
;VRVHYASINPVDWKLQQAGRLAYPATPGGDFSGAVVALGDGVGEYACGDQVAGIVDQTARQGSYAEYLTVPVGEIVRKPEALSMAEAAAYPTVAVAAWRFLVEGAAVQAGERVLVHGGAGGVGSMVVQIAKARGATVIATASARNHDYLRSIGAEQVIDYRTQRFEDLAREIDVVVDTVGGDTLARSPAVLRNGGRLVTLVGSVPAELCADGRIQCPPRAPWNVRQGLDGVAPLIAAGQLRVHIERSYPLSEIAAAQ
;
A
#
# COMPACT_ATOMS: atom_id res chain seq x y z
N VAL A 1 -5.53 14.44 17.54
CA VAL A 1 -6.05 13.06 17.60
C VAL A 1 -5.36 12.32 18.74
N ARG A 2 -6.14 11.59 19.55
CA ARG A 2 -5.63 10.58 20.48
C ARG A 2 -5.45 9.28 19.69
N VAL A 3 -4.21 8.79 19.60
CA VAL A 3 -3.89 7.58 18.85
C VAL A 3 -4.34 6.34 19.63
N HIS A 4 -5.01 5.42 18.97
CA HIS A 4 -5.38 4.12 19.52
C HIS A 4 -4.45 3.03 18.98
N TYR A 5 -4.14 3.07 17.69
CA TYR A 5 -3.21 2.17 17.02
C TYR A 5 -2.37 2.93 15.99
N ALA A 6 -1.14 2.48 15.81
CA ALA A 6 -0.25 2.87 14.72
C ALA A 6 0.23 1.61 14.00
N SER A 7 0.47 1.67 12.69
CA SER A 7 1.07 0.55 11.99
C SER A 7 2.55 0.77 11.71
N ILE A 8 3.27 -0.32 11.46
CA ILE A 8 4.69 -0.32 11.15
C ILE A 8 4.86 -0.58 9.66
N ASN A 9 5.52 0.33 8.99
CA ASN A 9 5.84 0.23 7.56
C ASN A 9 7.36 0.25 7.33
N PRO A 10 7.86 -0.41 6.28
CA PRO A 10 9.28 -0.34 5.93
C PRO A 10 9.82 1.07 5.73
N VAL A 11 8.98 2.05 5.35
CA VAL A 11 9.38 3.43 5.19
C VAL A 11 9.80 4.07 6.52
N ASP A 12 9.23 3.65 7.65
CA ASP A 12 9.48 4.25 8.96
C ASP A 12 10.96 4.07 9.37
N TRP A 13 11.46 2.83 9.35
CA TRP A 13 12.85 2.56 9.67
C TRP A 13 13.82 2.96 8.55
N LYS A 14 13.39 2.92 7.26
CA LYS A 14 14.22 3.39 6.14
C LYS A 14 14.50 4.88 6.21
N LEU A 15 13.54 5.71 6.61
CA LEU A 15 13.75 7.14 6.82
C LEU A 15 14.71 7.40 7.99
N GLN A 16 14.63 6.60 9.06
CA GLN A 16 15.57 6.68 10.17
C GLN A 16 17.00 6.33 9.72
N GLN A 17 17.18 5.20 9.04
CA GLN A 17 18.47 4.75 8.52
C GLN A 17 19.09 5.72 7.50
N ALA A 18 18.24 6.34 6.67
CA ALA A 18 18.70 7.33 5.68
C ALA A 18 18.98 8.70 6.28
N GLY A 19 18.86 8.89 7.60
CA GLY A 19 19.06 10.18 8.26
C GLY A 19 18.07 11.27 7.84
N ARG A 20 16.88 10.86 7.36
CA ARG A 20 15.86 11.81 6.86
C ARG A 20 14.91 12.30 7.93
N LEU A 21 15.03 11.80 9.15
CA LEU A 21 14.30 12.34 10.31
C LEU A 21 15.19 13.34 11.04
N ALA A 22 14.69 14.57 11.19
CA ALA A 22 15.40 15.63 11.93
C ALA A 22 15.12 15.50 13.43
N TYR A 23 15.98 14.77 14.14
CA TYR A 23 15.84 14.54 15.58
C TYR A 23 15.93 15.81 16.45
N PRO A 24 15.20 15.91 17.59
CA PRO A 24 14.27 14.90 18.11
C PRO A 24 13.03 14.76 17.21
N ALA A 25 12.64 13.52 16.90
CA ALA A 25 11.48 13.20 16.08
C ALA A 25 10.76 11.96 16.62
N THR A 26 9.45 11.91 16.45
CA THR A 26 8.63 10.73 16.68
C THR A 26 8.43 10.03 15.33
N PRO A 27 8.84 8.76 15.16
CA PRO A 27 8.60 8.02 13.91
C PRO A 27 7.14 7.57 13.76
N GLY A 28 6.86 6.88 12.62
CA GLY A 28 5.57 6.29 12.30
C GLY A 28 4.70 7.19 11.43
N GLY A 29 4.09 6.61 10.41
CA GLY A 29 3.19 7.31 9.50
C GLY A 29 1.73 7.04 9.79
N ASP A 30 1.34 5.78 9.76
CA ASP A 30 -0.06 5.36 9.85
C ASP A 30 -0.61 5.35 11.26
N PHE A 31 -1.88 5.71 11.38
CA PHE A 31 -2.59 5.66 12.66
C PHE A 31 -4.09 5.49 12.51
N SER A 32 -4.73 5.09 13.60
CA SER A 32 -6.14 5.26 13.87
C SER A 32 -6.34 5.83 15.28
N GLY A 33 -7.38 6.61 15.48
CA GLY A 33 -7.62 7.25 16.77
C GLY A 33 -8.93 8.01 16.82
N ALA A 34 -9.08 8.79 17.88
CA ALA A 34 -10.23 9.67 18.08
C ALA A 34 -9.81 11.13 18.07
N VAL A 35 -10.58 11.98 17.41
CA VAL A 35 -10.40 13.43 17.44
C VAL A 35 -10.68 13.94 18.86
N VAL A 36 -9.74 14.66 19.47
CA VAL A 36 -9.88 15.22 20.82
C VAL A 36 -9.82 16.73 20.83
N ALA A 37 -9.31 17.35 19.79
CA ALA A 37 -9.31 18.80 19.59
C ALA A 37 -9.28 19.10 18.08
N LEU A 38 -9.78 20.26 17.70
CA LEU A 38 -9.81 20.76 16.33
C LEU A 38 -9.03 22.08 16.26
N GLY A 39 -8.33 22.26 15.15
CA GLY A 39 -7.73 23.56 14.81
C GLY A 39 -8.79 24.55 14.31
N ASP A 40 -8.38 25.82 14.18
CA ASP A 40 -9.24 26.87 13.69
C ASP A 40 -9.72 26.59 12.26
N GLY A 41 -11.02 26.80 12.02
CA GLY A 41 -11.63 26.60 10.71
C GLY A 41 -11.93 25.14 10.30
N VAL A 42 -11.62 24.16 11.15
CA VAL A 42 -11.95 22.75 10.88
C VAL A 42 -13.42 22.50 11.21
N GLY A 43 -14.26 22.27 10.19
CA GLY A 43 -15.70 22.04 10.33
C GLY A 43 -16.17 20.65 9.87
N GLU A 44 -15.33 19.86 9.23
CA GLU A 44 -15.70 18.53 8.70
C GLU A 44 -15.59 17.39 9.72
N TYR A 45 -14.96 17.63 10.87
CA TYR A 45 -14.81 16.68 11.98
C TYR A 45 -15.33 17.27 13.28
N ALA A 46 -15.64 16.38 14.23
CA ALA A 46 -16.02 16.71 15.60
C ALA A 46 -15.17 15.94 16.61
N CYS A 47 -15.06 16.47 17.85
CA CYS A 47 -14.45 15.69 18.93
C CYS A 47 -15.25 14.39 19.15
N GLY A 48 -14.51 13.27 19.27
CA GLY A 48 -15.08 11.94 19.35
C GLY A 48 -15.12 11.18 18.02
N ASP A 49 -15.00 11.85 16.87
CA ASP A 49 -14.93 11.17 15.58
C ASP A 49 -13.76 10.20 15.54
N GLN A 50 -14.02 8.97 15.12
CA GLN A 50 -13.01 7.97 14.86
C GLN A 50 -12.41 8.17 13.47
N VAL A 51 -11.09 8.28 13.40
CA VAL A 51 -10.37 8.60 12.18
C VAL A 51 -9.20 7.63 11.94
N ALA A 52 -8.79 7.50 10.69
CA ALA A 52 -7.57 6.84 10.26
C ALA A 52 -6.86 7.72 9.24
N GLY A 53 -5.55 7.62 9.15
CA GLY A 53 -4.79 8.43 8.19
C GLY A 53 -3.30 8.24 8.29
N ILE A 54 -2.59 9.15 7.62
CA ILE A 54 -1.13 9.15 7.55
C ILE A 54 -0.63 10.51 8.03
N VAL A 55 0.31 10.52 8.97
CA VAL A 55 0.99 11.74 9.36
C VAL A 55 2.38 11.80 8.72
N ASP A 56 2.80 12.99 8.29
CA ASP A 56 4.15 13.18 7.77
C ASP A 56 5.17 13.11 8.90
N GLN A 57 5.77 11.94 9.11
CA GLN A 57 6.79 11.74 10.13
C GLN A 57 8.08 12.55 9.89
N THR A 58 8.33 13.07 8.68
CA THR A 58 9.47 13.95 8.41
C THR A 58 9.30 15.34 9.03
N ALA A 59 8.08 15.72 9.37
CA ALA A 59 7.77 16.95 10.11
C ALA A 59 7.99 16.83 11.65
N ARG A 60 8.77 15.84 12.10
CA ARG A 60 9.14 15.56 13.50
C ARG A 60 8.02 14.99 14.38
N GLN A 61 6.82 14.80 13.85
CA GLN A 61 5.67 14.33 14.61
C GLN A 61 5.03 13.13 13.91
N GLY A 62 5.41 11.92 14.33
CA GLY A 62 4.88 10.67 13.80
C GLY A 62 3.81 10.05 14.70
N SER A 63 3.32 8.91 14.26
CA SER A 63 2.19 8.19 14.87
C SER A 63 2.56 7.29 16.05
N TYR A 64 3.86 7.07 16.34
CA TYR A 64 4.29 6.30 17.52
C TYR A 64 4.22 7.16 18.78
N ALA A 65 3.05 7.68 19.06
CA ALA A 65 2.76 8.61 20.15
C ALA A 65 1.34 8.37 20.67
N GLU A 66 1.05 8.84 21.88
CA GLU A 66 -0.31 8.83 22.44
C GLU A 66 -1.22 9.86 21.74
N TYR A 67 -0.65 10.98 21.29
CA TYR A 67 -1.35 12.07 20.62
C TYR A 67 -0.55 12.58 19.43
N LEU A 68 -1.26 13.02 18.39
CA LEU A 68 -0.66 13.69 17.24
C LEU A 68 -1.55 14.81 16.71
N THR A 69 -0.94 15.74 15.99
CA THR A 69 -1.63 16.73 15.18
C THR A 69 -1.46 16.35 13.70
N VAL A 70 -2.52 16.46 12.93
CA VAL A 70 -2.52 16.07 11.52
C VAL A 70 -3.43 16.99 10.72
N PRO A 71 -3.04 17.39 9.49
CA PRO A 71 -3.92 18.12 8.58
C PRO A 71 -5.17 17.31 8.21
N VAL A 72 -6.30 17.97 8.02
CA VAL A 72 -7.57 17.32 7.66
C VAL A 72 -7.51 16.55 6.33
N GLY A 73 -6.66 16.97 5.39
CA GLY A 73 -6.45 16.28 4.12
C GLY A 73 -5.70 14.94 4.22
N GLU A 74 -5.12 14.65 5.37
CA GLU A 74 -4.32 13.43 5.62
C GLU A 74 -5.10 12.37 6.41
N ILE A 75 -6.38 12.61 6.69
CA ILE A 75 -7.25 11.69 7.44
C ILE A 75 -8.58 11.47 6.73
N VAL A 76 -9.20 10.34 7.07
CA VAL A 76 -10.59 10.00 6.74
C VAL A 76 -11.31 9.53 7.99
N ARG A 77 -12.65 9.58 8.01
CA ARG A 77 -13.43 8.88 9.02
C ARG A 77 -13.11 7.38 8.94
N LYS A 78 -12.90 6.76 10.10
CA LYS A 78 -12.65 5.30 10.14
C LYS A 78 -13.80 4.56 9.44
N PRO A 79 -13.53 3.71 8.46
CA PRO A 79 -14.56 2.85 7.88
C PRO A 79 -15.24 2.02 8.98
N GLU A 80 -16.57 2.01 8.99
CA GLU A 80 -17.35 1.29 10.01
C GLU A 80 -17.02 -0.20 10.06
N ALA A 81 -16.77 -0.81 8.89
CA ALA A 81 -16.44 -2.22 8.75
C ALA A 81 -15.08 -2.62 9.35
N LEU A 82 -14.22 -1.66 9.69
CA LEU A 82 -12.90 -1.93 10.25
C LEU A 82 -12.86 -1.68 11.76
N SER A 83 -12.18 -2.56 12.49
CA SER A 83 -11.72 -2.30 13.84
C SER A 83 -10.71 -1.14 13.86
N MET A 84 -10.40 -0.58 15.03
CA MET A 84 -9.37 0.47 15.16
C MET A 84 -7.99 -0.04 14.74
N ALA A 85 -7.66 -1.29 15.06
CA ALA A 85 -6.39 -1.89 14.66
C ALA A 85 -6.28 -2.03 13.13
N GLU A 86 -7.32 -2.54 12.47
CA GLU A 86 -7.36 -2.64 11.00
C GLU A 86 -7.31 -1.25 10.35
N ALA A 87 -8.00 -0.28 10.94
CA ALA A 87 -8.01 1.09 10.46
C ALA A 87 -6.64 1.79 10.57
N ALA A 88 -5.76 1.38 11.48
CA ALA A 88 -4.37 1.83 11.51
C ALA A 88 -3.49 1.11 10.49
N ALA A 89 -3.81 -0.13 10.12
CA ALA A 89 -2.93 -0.98 9.34
C ALA A 89 -3.07 -0.79 7.82
N TYR A 90 -4.07 -0.04 7.33
CA TYR A 90 -4.32 0.05 5.89
C TYR A 90 -3.87 1.35 5.20
N PRO A 91 -3.73 2.52 5.84
CA PRO A 91 -3.62 3.79 5.11
C PRO A 91 -2.47 3.85 4.11
N THR A 92 -1.21 3.72 4.54
CA THR A 92 -0.06 3.80 3.63
C THR A 92 -0.10 2.74 2.53
N VAL A 93 -0.45 1.50 2.87
CA VAL A 93 -0.45 0.40 1.90
C VAL A 93 -1.60 0.53 0.89
N ALA A 94 -2.75 1.05 1.30
CA ALA A 94 -3.89 1.32 0.42
C ALA A 94 -3.62 2.51 -0.52
N VAL A 95 -3.10 3.62 0.03
CA VAL A 95 -2.72 4.79 -0.79
C VAL A 95 -1.65 4.41 -1.81
N ALA A 96 -0.64 3.64 -1.42
CA ALA A 96 0.39 3.15 -2.34
C ALA A 96 -0.22 2.25 -3.43
N ALA A 97 -1.04 1.27 -3.05
CA ALA A 97 -1.67 0.37 -4.01
C ALA A 97 -2.58 1.13 -5.01
N TRP A 98 -3.39 2.05 -4.52
CA TRP A 98 -4.24 2.91 -5.37
C TRP A 98 -3.42 3.72 -6.36
N ARG A 99 -2.40 4.39 -5.86
CA ARG A 99 -1.49 5.23 -6.64
C ARG A 99 -0.80 4.48 -7.78
N PHE A 100 -0.29 3.27 -7.52
CA PHE A 100 0.43 2.51 -8.53
C PHE A 100 -0.49 1.80 -9.51
N LEU A 101 -1.57 1.19 -9.01
CA LEU A 101 -2.46 0.37 -9.83
C LEU A 101 -3.51 1.19 -10.57
N VAL A 102 -4.14 2.14 -9.88
CA VAL A 102 -5.28 2.88 -10.42
C VAL A 102 -4.83 4.15 -11.13
N GLU A 103 -4.04 4.98 -10.48
CA GLU A 103 -3.61 6.25 -11.04
C GLU A 103 -2.41 6.09 -11.99
N GLY A 104 -1.44 5.26 -11.63
CA GLY A 104 -0.24 5.03 -12.44
C GLY A 104 -0.51 4.09 -13.61
N ALA A 105 -0.88 2.85 -13.32
CA ALA A 105 -1.11 1.85 -14.34
C ALA A 105 -2.49 1.94 -15.00
N ALA A 106 -3.46 2.66 -14.43
CA ALA A 106 -4.82 2.82 -14.95
C ALA A 106 -5.49 1.48 -15.31
N VAL A 107 -5.39 0.50 -14.40
CA VAL A 107 -5.89 -0.87 -14.62
C VAL A 107 -7.37 -0.90 -15.01
N GLN A 108 -7.71 -1.74 -16.01
CA GLN A 108 -9.06 -1.90 -16.54
C GLN A 108 -9.61 -3.30 -16.24
N ALA A 109 -10.95 -3.41 -16.28
CA ALA A 109 -11.61 -4.71 -16.19
C ALA A 109 -11.19 -5.62 -17.35
N GLY A 110 -11.00 -6.91 -17.05
CA GLY A 110 -10.56 -7.92 -18.02
C GLY A 110 -9.04 -7.99 -18.21
N GLU A 111 -8.28 -7.04 -17.68
CA GLU A 111 -6.81 -7.06 -17.78
C GLU A 111 -6.17 -8.13 -16.87
N ARG A 112 -5.01 -8.61 -17.29
CA ARG A 112 -4.15 -9.54 -16.54
C ARG A 112 -3.10 -8.75 -15.77
N VAL A 113 -3.14 -8.85 -14.45
CA VAL A 113 -2.22 -8.12 -13.54
C VAL A 113 -1.29 -9.09 -12.85
N LEU A 114 0.02 -8.89 -13.00
CA LEU A 114 1.02 -9.62 -12.23
C LEU A 114 1.51 -8.74 -11.08
N VAL A 115 1.39 -9.26 -9.85
CA VAL A 115 1.82 -8.58 -8.62
C VAL A 115 3.02 -9.30 -8.01
N HIS A 116 4.19 -8.68 -8.08
CA HIS A 116 5.36 -9.20 -7.38
C HIS A 116 5.32 -8.81 -5.90
N GLY A 117 5.61 -9.80 -5.03
CA GLY A 117 5.50 -9.61 -3.58
C GLY A 117 4.05 -9.50 -3.09
N GLY A 118 3.13 -10.25 -3.70
CA GLY A 118 1.69 -10.16 -3.48
C GLY A 118 1.23 -10.33 -2.03
N ALA A 119 1.98 -11.05 -1.19
CA ALA A 119 1.63 -11.26 0.22
C ALA A 119 2.13 -10.15 1.17
N GLY A 120 2.88 -9.17 0.67
CA GLY A 120 3.28 -7.99 1.45
C GLY A 120 2.14 -6.99 1.63
N GLY A 121 2.33 -6.00 2.49
CA GLY A 121 1.30 -4.99 2.79
C GLY A 121 0.72 -4.34 1.53
N VAL A 122 1.55 -3.71 0.69
CA VAL A 122 1.09 -3.08 -0.55
C VAL A 122 0.62 -4.13 -1.56
N GLY A 123 1.35 -5.24 -1.72
CA GLY A 123 1.01 -6.29 -2.68
C GLY A 123 -0.39 -6.87 -2.44
N SER A 124 -0.76 -7.14 -1.20
CA SER A 124 -2.07 -7.67 -0.84
C SER A 124 -3.22 -6.68 -1.12
N MET A 125 -2.98 -5.38 -0.96
CA MET A 125 -3.93 -4.35 -1.37
C MET A 125 -4.06 -4.28 -2.89
N VAL A 126 -2.94 -4.35 -3.63
CA VAL A 126 -2.96 -4.38 -5.10
C VAL A 126 -3.77 -5.57 -5.62
N VAL A 127 -3.57 -6.78 -5.06
CA VAL A 127 -4.34 -7.99 -5.43
C VAL A 127 -5.83 -7.76 -5.28
N GLN A 128 -6.26 -7.25 -4.13
CA GLN A 128 -7.68 -7.04 -3.84
C GLN A 128 -8.30 -5.92 -4.69
N ILE A 129 -7.61 -4.79 -4.85
CA ILE A 129 -8.08 -3.67 -5.68
C ILE A 129 -8.17 -4.10 -7.15
N ALA A 130 -7.17 -4.80 -7.68
CA ALA A 130 -7.18 -5.33 -9.05
C ALA A 130 -8.37 -6.27 -9.27
N LYS A 131 -8.59 -7.21 -8.34
CA LYS A 131 -9.74 -8.13 -8.38
C LYS A 131 -11.08 -7.40 -8.34
N ALA A 132 -11.23 -6.44 -7.43
CA ALA A 132 -12.45 -5.64 -7.32
C ALA A 132 -12.74 -4.80 -8.59
N ARG A 133 -11.70 -4.43 -9.33
CA ARG A 133 -11.80 -3.74 -10.63
C ARG A 133 -12.02 -4.69 -11.82
N GLY A 134 -12.18 -5.98 -11.57
CA GLY A 134 -12.48 -6.98 -12.61
C GLY A 134 -11.26 -7.50 -13.37
N ALA A 135 -10.05 -7.32 -12.83
CA ALA A 135 -8.83 -7.88 -13.43
C ALA A 135 -8.61 -9.33 -13.00
N THR A 136 -7.90 -10.09 -13.84
CA THR A 136 -7.36 -11.41 -13.51
C THR A 136 -6.00 -11.22 -12.83
N VAL A 137 -5.86 -11.67 -11.60
CA VAL A 137 -4.67 -11.42 -10.79
C VAL A 137 -3.79 -12.64 -10.67
N ILE A 138 -2.52 -12.47 -11.04
CA ILE A 138 -1.43 -13.41 -10.80
C ILE A 138 -0.50 -12.78 -9.77
N ALA A 139 -0.07 -13.53 -8.76
CA ALA A 139 0.80 -13.00 -7.72
C ALA A 139 2.02 -13.88 -7.49
N THR A 140 3.17 -13.28 -7.14
CA THR A 140 4.33 -14.03 -6.67
C THR A 140 4.44 -13.96 -5.16
N ALA A 141 4.67 -15.10 -4.50
CA ALA A 141 4.89 -15.19 -3.07
C ALA A 141 5.60 -16.51 -2.72
N SER A 142 6.03 -16.69 -1.47
CA SER A 142 6.45 -18.00 -0.97
C SER A 142 5.24 -18.92 -0.75
N ALA A 143 5.44 -20.23 -0.85
CA ALA A 143 4.38 -21.24 -0.76
C ALA A 143 3.45 -21.08 0.45
N ARG A 144 3.99 -20.70 1.61
CA ARG A 144 3.21 -20.49 2.86
C ARG A 144 2.09 -19.45 2.74
N ASN A 145 2.20 -18.54 1.75
CA ASN A 145 1.24 -17.44 1.56
C ASN A 145 0.27 -17.71 0.41
N HIS A 146 0.32 -18.87 -0.25
CA HIS A 146 -0.50 -19.15 -1.43
C HIS A 146 -1.99 -19.15 -1.11
N ASP A 147 -2.39 -19.81 -0.02
CA ASP A 147 -3.81 -19.88 0.36
C ASP A 147 -4.35 -18.50 0.77
N TYR A 148 -3.54 -17.71 1.47
CA TYR A 148 -3.88 -16.32 1.76
C TYR A 148 -4.14 -15.54 0.47
N LEU A 149 -3.22 -15.58 -0.49
CA LEU A 149 -3.37 -14.85 -1.74
C LEU A 149 -4.58 -15.29 -2.57
N ARG A 150 -4.87 -16.60 -2.61
CA ARG A 150 -6.09 -17.10 -3.25
C ARG A 150 -7.35 -16.59 -2.54
N SER A 151 -7.34 -16.55 -1.22
CA SER A 151 -8.48 -16.08 -0.42
C SER A 151 -8.81 -14.61 -0.61
N ILE A 152 -7.82 -13.79 -1.04
CA ILE A 152 -7.98 -12.35 -1.33
C ILE A 152 -8.10 -12.05 -2.83
N GLY A 153 -8.16 -13.07 -3.69
CA GLY A 153 -8.54 -12.90 -5.08
C GLY A 153 -7.47 -13.16 -6.14
N ALA A 154 -6.27 -13.64 -5.77
CA ALA A 154 -5.31 -14.10 -6.76
C ALA A 154 -5.81 -15.41 -7.41
N GLU A 155 -5.92 -15.41 -8.74
CA GLU A 155 -6.33 -16.58 -9.51
C GLU A 155 -5.18 -17.59 -9.65
N GLN A 156 -3.96 -17.07 -9.79
CA GLN A 156 -2.73 -17.85 -9.85
C GLN A 156 -1.71 -17.30 -8.86
N VAL A 157 -1.02 -18.18 -8.14
CA VAL A 157 0.10 -17.82 -7.27
C VAL A 157 1.33 -18.61 -7.66
N ILE A 158 2.43 -17.91 -7.87
CA ILE A 158 3.74 -18.46 -8.31
C ILE A 158 4.70 -18.42 -7.12
N ASP A 159 5.27 -19.56 -6.75
CA ASP A 159 6.32 -19.61 -5.72
C ASP A 159 7.66 -19.17 -6.33
N TYR A 160 8.05 -17.94 -6.04
CA TYR A 160 9.30 -17.35 -6.55
C TYR A 160 10.58 -18.08 -6.10
N ARG A 161 10.48 -19.00 -5.12
CA ARG A 161 11.62 -19.78 -4.64
C ARG A 161 11.93 -21.00 -5.50
N THR A 162 10.90 -21.53 -6.16
CA THR A 162 10.99 -22.81 -6.91
C THR A 162 10.58 -22.66 -8.37
N GLN A 163 9.95 -21.54 -8.74
CA GLN A 163 9.39 -21.31 -10.05
C GLN A 163 9.84 -19.98 -10.63
N ARG A 164 10.04 -19.96 -11.93
CA ARG A 164 10.28 -18.73 -12.68
C ARG A 164 8.94 -18.17 -13.14
N PHE A 165 8.65 -16.92 -12.81
CA PHE A 165 7.38 -16.30 -13.20
C PHE A 165 7.29 -16.13 -14.73
N GLU A 166 8.42 -15.98 -15.44
CA GLU A 166 8.47 -15.83 -16.89
C GLU A 166 8.00 -17.09 -17.65
N ASP A 167 8.04 -18.25 -17.00
CA ASP A 167 7.58 -19.50 -17.60
C ASP A 167 6.05 -19.67 -17.42
N LEU A 168 5.46 -19.01 -16.45
CA LEU A 168 4.08 -19.21 -15.98
C LEU A 168 3.16 -18.02 -16.23
N ALA A 169 3.70 -16.80 -16.31
CA ALA A 169 2.95 -15.58 -16.60
C ALA A 169 3.28 -15.11 -18.03
N ARG A 170 2.24 -14.88 -18.85
CA ARG A 170 2.40 -14.41 -20.23
C ARG A 170 1.26 -13.47 -20.59
N GLU A 171 1.49 -12.59 -21.58
CA GLU A 171 0.51 -11.64 -22.08
C GLU A 171 -0.07 -10.80 -20.93
N ILE A 172 0.81 -10.30 -20.07
CA ILE A 172 0.45 -9.49 -18.92
C ILE A 172 0.21 -8.05 -19.35
N ASP A 173 -0.92 -7.48 -18.94
CA ASP A 173 -1.27 -6.09 -19.20
C ASP A 173 -0.57 -5.13 -18.27
N VAL A 174 -0.48 -5.49 -16.98
CA VAL A 174 0.11 -4.65 -15.93
C VAL A 174 0.99 -5.50 -15.03
N VAL A 175 2.24 -5.07 -14.83
CA VAL A 175 3.07 -5.57 -13.73
C VAL A 175 3.15 -4.50 -12.66
N VAL A 176 2.80 -4.87 -11.42
CA VAL A 176 3.03 -4.07 -10.22
C VAL A 176 4.13 -4.74 -9.40
N ASP A 177 5.30 -4.12 -9.39
CA ASP A 177 6.44 -4.63 -8.67
C ASP A 177 6.61 -3.97 -7.31
N THR A 178 6.61 -4.76 -6.23
CA THR A 178 6.87 -4.31 -4.86
C THR A 178 8.20 -4.83 -4.31
N VAL A 179 9.01 -5.48 -5.15
CA VAL A 179 10.26 -6.17 -4.77
C VAL A 179 11.49 -5.42 -5.25
N GLY A 180 11.49 -4.99 -6.53
CA GLY A 180 12.63 -4.31 -7.15
C GLY A 180 13.74 -5.27 -7.60
N GLY A 181 14.91 -4.70 -7.92
CA GLY A 181 16.11 -5.44 -8.29
C GLY A 181 15.91 -6.34 -9.51
N ASP A 182 16.41 -7.57 -9.41
CA ASP A 182 16.36 -8.56 -10.49
C ASP A 182 14.92 -8.91 -10.93
N THR A 183 13.96 -8.93 -10.00
CA THR A 183 12.54 -9.15 -10.31
C THR A 183 12.00 -8.08 -11.24
N LEU A 184 12.28 -6.81 -10.93
CA LEU A 184 11.88 -5.68 -11.79
C LEU A 184 12.54 -5.76 -13.17
N ALA A 185 13.84 -6.06 -13.22
CA ALA A 185 14.60 -6.13 -14.49
C ALA A 185 14.08 -7.21 -15.45
N ARG A 186 13.56 -8.33 -14.93
CA ARG A 186 13.01 -9.44 -15.71
C ARG A 186 11.51 -9.26 -16.07
N SER A 187 10.81 -8.37 -15.41
CA SER A 187 9.37 -8.16 -15.59
C SER A 187 8.93 -7.78 -17.02
N PRO A 188 9.71 -7.03 -17.82
CA PRO A 188 9.37 -6.75 -19.23
C PRO A 188 9.10 -8.00 -20.08
N ALA A 189 9.74 -9.15 -19.77
CA ALA A 189 9.62 -10.37 -20.55
C ALA A 189 8.22 -10.98 -20.58
N VAL A 190 7.38 -10.69 -19.57
CA VAL A 190 6.02 -11.22 -19.47
C VAL A 190 4.95 -10.26 -19.95
N LEU A 191 5.30 -8.98 -20.15
CA LEU A 191 4.37 -7.96 -20.61
C LEU A 191 4.08 -8.10 -22.12
N ARG A 192 2.80 -7.98 -22.47
CA ARG A 192 2.40 -7.83 -23.88
C ARG A 192 2.86 -6.49 -24.46
N ASN A 193 2.76 -6.32 -25.77
CA ASN A 193 2.98 -5.02 -26.40
C ASN A 193 1.97 -4.00 -25.86
N GLY A 194 2.46 -2.82 -25.47
CA GLY A 194 1.66 -1.76 -24.82
C GLY A 194 1.34 -2.04 -23.34
N GLY A 195 1.85 -3.15 -22.76
CA GLY A 195 1.72 -3.44 -21.34
C GLY A 195 2.45 -2.41 -20.47
N ARG A 196 2.06 -2.31 -19.20
CA ARG A 196 2.53 -1.26 -18.27
C ARG A 196 3.31 -1.87 -17.11
N LEU A 197 4.47 -1.28 -16.80
CA LEU A 197 5.33 -1.64 -15.67
C LEU A 197 5.37 -0.50 -14.66
N VAL A 198 4.95 -0.78 -13.43
CA VAL A 198 5.07 0.16 -12.31
C VAL A 198 5.80 -0.50 -11.14
N THR A 199 6.62 0.27 -10.41
CA THR A 199 7.35 -0.23 -9.25
C THR A 199 7.18 0.66 -8.02
N LEU A 200 7.08 0.03 -6.85
CA LEU A 200 7.12 0.68 -5.55
C LEU A 200 8.56 1.02 -5.15
N VAL A 201 9.54 0.22 -5.60
CA VAL A 201 10.95 0.29 -5.18
C VAL A 201 11.78 1.10 -6.16
N GLY A 202 12.17 2.29 -5.76
CA GLY A 202 12.94 3.20 -6.64
C GLY A 202 12.10 3.71 -7.82
N SER A 203 12.68 3.76 -9.00
CA SER A 203 12.03 4.08 -10.27
C SER A 203 12.25 2.95 -11.26
N VAL A 204 11.37 2.80 -12.24
CA VAL A 204 11.62 1.90 -13.37
C VAL A 204 12.79 2.47 -14.17
N PRO A 205 13.88 1.70 -14.39
CA PRO A 205 14.98 2.14 -15.24
C PRO A 205 14.49 2.45 -16.65
N ALA A 206 14.93 3.60 -17.20
CA ALA A 206 14.45 4.08 -18.50
C ALA A 206 14.74 3.10 -19.66
N GLU A 207 15.83 2.37 -19.56
CA GLU A 207 16.24 1.36 -20.53
C GLU A 207 15.24 0.20 -20.69
N LEU A 208 14.47 -0.11 -19.63
CA LEU A 208 13.45 -1.17 -19.71
C LEU A 208 12.25 -0.81 -20.61
N CYS A 209 12.09 0.47 -20.92
CA CYS A 209 10.98 1.00 -21.71
C CYS A 209 11.46 1.72 -22.98
N ALA A 210 12.78 1.71 -23.25
CA ALA A 210 13.38 2.52 -24.31
C ALA A 210 12.97 2.10 -25.73
N ASP A 211 12.63 0.83 -25.92
CA ASP A 211 12.18 0.30 -27.22
C ASP A 211 10.71 0.65 -27.56
N GLY A 212 9.99 1.24 -26.62
CA GLY A 212 8.57 1.62 -26.77
C GLY A 212 7.60 0.43 -26.79
N ARG A 213 8.07 -0.79 -26.61
CA ARG A 213 7.25 -2.01 -26.58
C ARG A 213 6.31 -2.03 -25.39
N ILE A 214 6.80 -1.56 -24.24
CA ILE A 214 6.03 -1.43 -23.00
C ILE A 214 6.01 0.02 -22.52
N GLN A 215 5.09 0.32 -21.62
CA GLN A 215 4.95 1.64 -21.01
C GLN A 215 5.45 1.60 -19.56
N CYS A 216 6.18 2.63 -19.16
CA CYS A 216 6.60 2.85 -17.79
C CYS A 216 6.03 4.18 -17.31
N PRO A 217 4.74 4.21 -16.91
CA PRO A 217 4.10 5.44 -16.53
C PRO A 217 4.81 6.11 -15.36
N PRO A 218 4.85 7.44 -15.34
CA PRO A 218 5.45 8.16 -14.23
C PRO A 218 4.66 7.88 -12.94
N ARG A 219 5.35 8.00 -11.83
CA ARG A 219 4.72 7.82 -10.53
C ARG A 219 3.68 8.94 -10.30
N ALA A 220 2.42 8.58 -10.10
CA ALA A 220 1.38 9.53 -9.74
C ALA A 220 1.71 10.28 -8.44
N PRO A 221 1.21 11.48 -8.19
CA PRO A 221 1.42 12.21 -6.94
C PRO A 221 0.97 11.41 -5.71
N TRP A 222 1.59 11.66 -4.56
CA TRP A 222 1.12 11.10 -3.30
C TRP A 222 -0.07 11.94 -2.81
N ASN A 223 -1.24 11.34 -2.73
CA ASN A 223 -2.45 11.99 -2.24
C ASN A 223 -3.19 11.04 -1.30
N VAL A 224 -3.07 11.31 0.00
CA VAL A 224 -3.61 10.46 1.07
C VAL A 224 -5.12 10.37 0.95
N ARG A 225 -5.80 11.52 0.89
CA ARG A 225 -7.26 11.59 0.84
C ARG A 225 -7.82 10.84 -0.36
N GLN A 226 -7.28 11.07 -1.56
CA GLN A 226 -7.72 10.42 -2.79
C GLN A 226 -7.55 8.90 -2.72
N GLY A 227 -6.43 8.42 -2.22
CA GLY A 227 -6.19 6.98 -2.09
C GLY A 227 -7.12 6.31 -1.08
N LEU A 228 -7.35 6.95 0.08
CA LEU A 228 -8.24 6.41 1.12
C LEU A 228 -9.71 6.47 0.70
N ASP A 229 -10.16 7.56 0.08
CA ASP A 229 -11.52 7.70 -0.46
C ASP A 229 -11.76 6.68 -1.60
N GLY A 230 -10.72 6.40 -2.41
CA GLY A 230 -10.80 5.42 -3.48
C GLY A 230 -11.01 3.98 -3.02
N VAL A 231 -10.45 3.59 -1.87
CA VAL A 231 -10.62 2.23 -1.31
C VAL A 231 -11.80 2.11 -0.36
N ALA A 232 -12.35 3.21 0.15
CA ALA A 232 -13.44 3.19 1.12
C ALA A 232 -14.68 2.39 0.65
N PRO A 233 -15.15 2.51 -0.61
CA PRO A 233 -16.25 1.68 -1.11
C PRO A 233 -15.93 0.18 -1.12
N LEU A 234 -14.67 -0.19 -1.40
CA LEU A 234 -14.24 -1.59 -1.43
C LEU A 234 -14.23 -2.20 -0.03
N ILE A 235 -13.83 -1.42 0.97
CA ILE A 235 -13.89 -1.81 2.39
C ILE A 235 -15.34 -2.00 2.81
N ALA A 236 -16.21 -1.03 2.50
CA ALA A 236 -17.63 -1.09 2.85
C ALA A 236 -18.35 -2.29 2.20
N ALA A 237 -17.95 -2.67 0.99
CA ALA A 237 -18.48 -3.82 0.27
C ALA A 237 -17.85 -5.18 0.72
N GLY A 238 -16.90 -5.18 1.67
CA GLY A 238 -16.16 -6.37 2.09
C GLY A 238 -15.22 -6.96 1.02
N GLN A 239 -14.94 -6.19 -0.02
CA GLN A 239 -14.05 -6.56 -1.12
C GLN A 239 -12.58 -6.30 -0.81
N LEU A 240 -12.29 -5.52 0.23
CA LEU A 240 -10.96 -5.25 0.72
C LEU A 240 -10.91 -5.56 2.22
N ARG A 241 -10.00 -6.46 2.59
CA ARG A 241 -9.77 -6.90 3.96
C ARG A 241 -8.36 -6.53 4.39
N VAL A 242 -8.22 -6.12 5.64
CA VAL A 242 -6.93 -5.79 6.25
C VAL A 242 -6.45 -6.99 7.06
N HIS A 243 -5.24 -7.45 6.78
CA HIS A 243 -4.61 -8.53 7.56
C HIS A 243 -3.60 -7.94 8.54
N ILE A 244 -3.73 -8.28 9.81
CA ILE A 244 -2.79 -7.92 10.88
C ILE A 244 -2.10 -9.20 11.32
N GLU A 245 -0.78 -9.27 11.15
CA GLU A 245 0.00 -10.43 11.58
C GLU A 245 0.15 -10.44 13.10
N ARG A 246 0.45 -9.27 13.69
CA ARG A 246 0.68 -9.12 15.13
C ARG A 246 0.49 -7.70 15.62
N SER A 247 0.13 -7.56 16.90
CA SER A 247 0.09 -6.27 17.61
C SER A 247 1.06 -6.29 18.80
N TYR A 248 1.66 -5.13 19.06
CA TYR A 248 2.62 -4.90 20.13
C TYR A 248 2.19 -3.68 20.94
N PRO A 249 2.47 -3.62 22.26
CA PRO A 249 2.35 -2.39 23.01
C PRO A 249 3.37 -1.35 22.50
N LEU A 250 3.04 -0.05 22.60
CA LEU A 250 3.92 1.02 22.13
C LEU A 250 5.32 0.99 22.77
N SER A 251 5.41 0.53 24.02
CA SER A 251 6.70 0.34 24.71
C SER A 251 7.62 -0.68 24.07
N GLU A 252 7.11 -1.55 23.19
CA GLU A 252 7.87 -2.59 22.48
C GLU A 252 8.16 -2.22 21.03
N ILE A 253 8.00 -0.95 20.64
CA ILE A 253 8.13 -0.51 19.24
C ILE A 253 9.49 -0.88 18.62
N ALA A 254 10.57 -0.87 19.41
CA ALA A 254 11.90 -1.24 18.92
C ALA A 254 12.01 -2.74 18.57
N ALA A 255 11.24 -3.60 19.25
CA ALA A 255 11.18 -5.03 18.93
C ALA A 255 10.21 -5.34 17.78
N ALA A 256 9.30 -4.41 17.50
CA ALA A 256 8.29 -4.54 16.44
C ALA A 256 8.80 -4.06 15.08
N GLN A 257 9.82 -3.19 15.00
CA GLN A 257 10.51 -2.72 13.80
C GLN A 257 11.57 -3.73 13.32
#